data_7bbd2839df7dc02c60e9e12b70dd051f
#
_entry.id   7bbd2839df7dc02c60e9e12b70dd051f
#
_cell.length_a   1.000
_cell.length_b   1.000
_cell.length_c   1.000
_cell.angle_alpha   90.00
_cell.angle_beta   90.00
_cell.angle_gamma   90.00
#
_symmetry.space_group_name_H-M   'P 1'
#
loop_
_entity.id
_entity.type
_entity.pdbx_description
1 polymer ?
#
loop_
_entity_poly.entity_id
_entity_poly.type
_entity_poly.pdbx_seq_one_letter_code
_entity_poly.pdbx_strand_id
1 'polypeptide(L)'
;MSGAVKILIGVLVLIGVAAAVFAGGERLWLSLLFNWLFWSSVAMGMVMFAVALRLTNADWAWSIRRFALGGSAFLPISFVLLPVVLFGGYEHYFHHWLHAEGDPVIEAKSAWLSWPGLGIRDILLVAILFGLALVFAYYSVRPDVYG
;
A
#
# COMPACT_ATOMS: atom_id res chain seq x y z
N MET A 1 -1.12 -23.90 7.84
CA MET A 1 -1.91 -23.81 6.58
C MET A 1 -1.89 -25.16 5.90
N SER A 2 -3.07 -25.73 5.61
CA SER A 2 -3.17 -27.02 4.90
C SER A 2 -2.64 -26.88 3.46
N GLY A 3 -2.16 -27.99 2.87
CA GLY A 3 -1.67 -28.00 1.47
C GLY A 3 -2.72 -27.47 0.48
N ALA A 4 -3.99 -27.80 0.71
CA ALA A 4 -5.11 -27.32 -0.10
C ALA A 4 -5.24 -25.77 -0.13
N VAL A 5 -5.03 -25.11 1.00
CA VAL A 5 -5.08 -23.64 1.06
C VAL A 5 -3.93 -23.01 0.27
N LYS A 6 -2.72 -23.58 0.32
CA LYS A 6 -1.58 -23.09 -0.47
C LYS A 6 -1.82 -23.24 -1.97
N ILE A 7 -2.40 -24.37 -2.38
CA ILE A 7 -2.76 -24.62 -3.79
C ILE A 7 -3.84 -23.64 -4.24
N LEU A 8 -4.88 -23.43 -3.44
CA LEU A 8 -5.95 -22.47 -3.76
C LEU A 8 -5.41 -21.06 -3.94
N ILE A 9 -4.55 -20.59 -3.02
CA ILE A 9 -3.89 -19.28 -3.14
C ILE A 9 -3.04 -19.22 -4.42
N GLY A 10 -2.25 -20.25 -4.71
CA GLY A 10 -1.45 -20.31 -5.93
C GLY A 10 -2.29 -20.22 -7.20
N VAL A 11 -3.40 -20.95 -7.26
CA VAL A 11 -4.35 -20.91 -8.40
C VAL A 11 -4.98 -19.52 -8.54
N LEU A 12 -5.42 -18.91 -7.45
CA LEU A 12 -6.00 -17.56 -7.47
C LEU A 12 -4.98 -16.50 -7.93
N VAL A 13 -3.72 -16.62 -7.51
CA VAL A 13 -2.63 -15.72 -7.96
C VAL A 13 -2.38 -15.92 -9.45
N LEU A 14 -2.32 -17.16 -9.94
CA LEU A 14 -2.14 -17.46 -11.37
C LEU A 14 -3.30 -16.91 -12.22
N ILE A 15 -4.53 -17.10 -11.77
CA ILE A 15 -5.71 -16.53 -12.45
C ILE A 15 -5.63 -15.00 -12.46
N GLY A 16 -5.26 -14.37 -11.35
CA GLY A 16 -5.09 -12.93 -11.26
C GLY A 16 -4.02 -12.40 -12.21
N VAL A 17 -2.86 -13.06 -12.27
CA VAL A 17 -1.77 -12.70 -13.19
C VAL A 17 -2.20 -12.91 -14.65
N ALA A 18 -2.86 -14.04 -14.98
CA ALA A 18 -3.36 -14.29 -16.31
C ALA A 18 -4.39 -13.24 -16.73
N ALA A 19 -5.37 -12.94 -15.88
CA ALA A 19 -6.36 -11.90 -16.13
C ALA A 19 -5.69 -10.53 -16.35
N ALA A 20 -4.65 -10.21 -15.58
CA ALA A 20 -3.87 -8.99 -15.73
C ALA A 20 -3.15 -8.91 -17.08
N VAL A 21 -2.54 -10.01 -17.52
CA VAL A 21 -1.85 -10.08 -18.83
C VAL A 21 -2.84 -9.96 -20.00
N PHE A 22 -4.02 -10.62 -19.88
CA PHE A 22 -5.02 -10.58 -20.94
C PHE A 22 -5.85 -9.29 -20.96
N ALA A 23 -6.04 -8.64 -19.82
CA ALA A 23 -6.78 -7.36 -19.74
C ALA A 23 -6.03 -6.20 -20.43
N GLY A 24 -4.70 -6.28 -20.52
CA GLY A 24 -3.78 -5.35 -21.20
C GLY A 24 -4.09 -3.85 -21.10
N GLY A 25 -3.04 -3.02 -21.08
CA GLY A 25 -3.19 -1.58 -21.25
C GLY A 25 -3.65 -0.80 -20.01
N GLU A 26 -4.25 0.36 -20.28
CA GLU A 26 -4.62 1.38 -19.28
C GLU A 26 -5.49 0.86 -18.14
N ARG A 27 -6.50 0.05 -18.45
CA ARG A 27 -7.43 -0.50 -17.45
C ARG A 27 -6.74 -1.39 -16.41
N LEU A 28 -5.71 -2.12 -16.80
CA LEU A 28 -4.93 -2.95 -15.88
C LEU A 28 -4.23 -2.08 -14.85
N TRP A 29 -3.50 -1.07 -15.30
CA TRP A 29 -2.72 -0.20 -14.43
C TRP A 29 -3.60 0.60 -13.49
N LEU A 30 -4.71 1.16 -13.98
CA LEU A 30 -5.70 1.85 -13.15
C LEU A 30 -6.32 0.92 -12.10
N SER A 31 -6.64 -0.32 -12.47
CA SER A 31 -7.17 -1.32 -11.54
C SER A 31 -6.14 -1.71 -10.48
N LEU A 32 -4.86 -1.88 -10.86
CA LEU A 32 -3.78 -2.17 -9.93
C LEU A 32 -3.57 -1.03 -8.94
N LEU A 33 -3.53 0.21 -9.43
CA LEU A 33 -3.40 1.39 -8.59
C LEU A 33 -4.56 1.49 -7.60
N PHE A 34 -5.80 1.34 -8.08
CA PHE A 34 -6.99 1.40 -7.23
C PHE A 34 -6.99 0.30 -6.14
N ASN A 35 -6.70 -0.94 -6.52
CA ASN A 35 -6.63 -2.05 -5.58
C ASN A 35 -5.48 -1.86 -4.58
N TRP A 36 -4.31 -1.40 -5.05
CA TRP A 36 -3.18 -1.12 -4.17
C TRP A 36 -3.54 -0.04 -3.14
N LEU A 37 -4.12 1.08 -3.59
CA LEU A 37 -4.58 2.17 -2.71
C LEU A 37 -5.62 1.67 -1.70
N PHE A 38 -6.62 0.93 -2.17
CA PHE A 38 -7.70 0.42 -1.32
C PHE A 38 -7.16 -0.49 -0.22
N TRP A 39 -6.43 -1.55 -0.57
CA TRP A 39 -5.94 -2.51 0.41
C TRP A 39 -4.87 -1.94 1.34
N SER A 40 -4.02 -1.05 0.83
CA SER A 40 -3.02 -0.35 1.65
C SER A 40 -3.68 0.60 2.64
N SER A 41 -4.73 1.31 2.22
CA SER A 41 -5.50 2.20 3.09
C SER A 41 -6.26 1.43 4.16
N VAL A 42 -6.86 0.28 3.82
CA VAL A 42 -7.52 -0.60 4.80
C VAL A 42 -6.50 -1.10 5.82
N ALA A 43 -5.37 -1.63 5.36
CA ALA A 43 -4.32 -2.14 6.25
C ALA A 43 -3.77 -1.05 7.17
N MET A 44 -3.51 0.14 6.63
CA MET A 44 -3.03 1.28 7.42
C MET A 44 -4.11 1.79 8.38
N GLY A 45 -5.37 1.84 7.95
CA GLY A 45 -6.51 2.20 8.78
C GLY A 45 -6.68 1.27 9.99
N MET A 46 -6.47 -0.03 9.80
CA MET A 46 -6.47 -1.02 10.89
C MET A 46 -5.36 -0.70 11.91
N VAL A 47 -4.13 -0.41 11.46
CA VAL A 47 -3.02 -0.04 12.36
C VAL A 47 -3.32 1.28 13.08
N MET A 48 -3.83 2.29 12.36
CA MET A 48 -4.22 3.59 12.95
C MET A 48 -5.32 3.44 14.00
N PHE A 49 -6.27 2.55 13.76
CA PHE A 49 -7.29 2.21 14.76
C PHE A 49 -6.67 1.58 16.02
N ALA A 50 -5.71 0.67 15.85
CA ALA A 50 -4.98 0.11 16.99
C ALA A 50 -4.18 1.17 17.78
N VAL A 51 -3.59 2.16 17.06
CA VAL A 51 -2.93 3.32 17.67
C VAL A 51 -3.94 4.13 18.49
N ALA A 52 -5.11 4.44 17.94
CA ALA A 52 -6.15 5.19 18.63
C ALA A 52 -6.60 4.49 19.92
N LEU A 53 -6.84 3.17 19.87
CA LEU A 53 -7.19 2.37 21.05
C LEU A 53 -6.08 2.40 22.12
N ARG A 54 -4.82 2.45 21.69
CA ARG A 54 -3.69 2.55 22.64
C ARG A 54 -3.60 3.92 23.28
N LEU A 55 -3.78 4.98 22.53
CA LEU A 55 -3.74 6.37 23.03
C LEU A 55 -4.87 6.68 24.00
N THR A 56 -6.04 6.07 23.81
CA THR A 56 -7.20 6.24 24.71
C THR A 56 -7.17 5.30 25.91
N ASN A 57 -6.10 4.49 26.10
CA ASN A 57 -6.00 3.49 27.16
C ASN A 57 -7.24 2.57 27.22
N ALA A 58 -7.72 2.13 26.06
CA ALA A 58 -8.90 1.27 25.94
C ALA A 58 -8.54 -0.19 26.31
N ASP A 59 -8.37 -0.50 27.57
CA ASP A 59 -7.97 -1.83 28.06
C ASP A 59 -8.99 -2.91 27.73
N TRP A 60 -10.28 -2.53 27.62
CA TRP A 60 -11.37 -3.41 27.20
C TRP A 60 -11.25 -3.88 25.76
N ALA A 61 -10.53 -3.14 24.91
CA ALA A 61 -10.42 -3.38 23.49
C ALA A 61 -9.21 -4.25 23.10
N TRP A 62 -8.61 -4.97 24.03
CA TRP A 62 -7.40 -5.75 23.80
C TRP A 62 -7.49 -6.72 22.61
N SER A 63 -8.57 -7.50 22.51
CA SER A 63 -8.79 -8.45 21.41
C SER A 63 -8.96 -7.74 20.08
N ILE A 64 -9.71 -6.63 20.05
CA ILE A 64 -9.95 -5.82 18.85
C ILE A 64 -8.65 -5.19 18.37
N ARG A 65 -7.83 -4.68 19.28
CA ARG A 65 -6.53 -4.10 18.99
C ARG A 65 -5.59 -5.13 18.34
N ARG A 66 -5.53 -6.36 18.88
CA ARG A 66 -4.72 -7.44 18.27
C ARG A 66 -5.18 -7.80 16.87
N PHE A 67 -6.48 -7.89 16.66
CA PHE A 67 -7.04 -8.11 15.32
C PHE A 67 -6.65 -6.97 14.36
N ALA A 68 -6.79 -5.73 14.80
CA ALA A 68 -6.43 -4.55 14.02
C ALA A 68 -4.94 -4.51 13.66
N LEU A 69 -4.05 -4.92 14.58
CA LEU A 69 -2.61 -5.03 14.29
C LEU A 69 -2.30 -6.08 13.21
N GLY A 70 -3.19 -7.04 12.97
CA GLY A 70 -3.07 -8.00 11.87
C GLY A 70 -2.96 -7.34 10.49
N GLY A 71 -3.54 -6.15 10.31
CA GLY A 71 -3.39 -5.36 9.08
C GLY A 71 -1.94 -4.99 8.75
N SER A 72 -1.07 -4.86 9.76
CA SER A 72 0.34 -4.55 9.55
C SER A 72 1.09 -5.59 8.72
N ALA A 73 0.62 -6.84 8.69
CA ALA A 73 1.23 -7.91 7.91
C ALA A 73 1.17 -7.66 6.39
N PHE A 74 0.21 -6.86 5.93
CA PHE A 74 0.08 -6.49 4.51
C PHE A 74 1.03 -5.35 4.10
N LEU A 75 1.45 -4.49 5.03
CA LEU A 75 2.25 -3.29 4.71
C LEU A 75 3.58 -3.60 3.99
N PRO A 76 4.38 -4.62 4.37
CA PRO A 76 5.59 -4.96 3.63
C PRO A 76 5.30 -5.40 2.19
N ILE A 77 4.23 -6.18 1.99
CA ILE A 77 3.81 -6.63 0.65
C ILE A 77 3.38 -5.42 -0.19
N SER A 78 2.58 -4.54 0.40
CA SER A 78 2.14 -3.29 -0.24
C SER A 78 3.32 -2.39 -0.62
N PHE A 79 4.34 -2.30 0.25
CA PHE A 79 5.53 -1.51 -0.03
C PHE A 79 6.34 -2.06 -1.21
N VAL A 80 6.48 -3.38 -1.33
CA VAL A 80 7.15 -4.01 -2.47
C VAL A 80 6.37 -3.82 -3.77
N LEU A 81 5.04 -3.78 -3.70
CA LEU A 81 4.18 -3.53 -4.86
C LEU A 81 4.19 -2.06 -5.31
N LEU A 82 4.48 -1.12 -4.41
CA LEU A 82 4.49 0.32 -4.71
C LEU A 82 5.35 0.70 -5.92
N PRO A 83 6.63 0.30 -6.02
CA PRO A 83 7.44 0.59 -7.21
C PRO A 83 6.84 0.00 -8.48
N VAL A 84 6.31 -1.22 -8.42
CA VAL A 84 5.70 -1.88 -9.59
C VAL A 84 4.50 -1.07 -10.08
N VAL A 85 3.62 -0.64 -9.19
CA VAL A 85 2.45 0.18 -9.52
C VAL A 85 2.89 1.55 -10.05
N LEU A 86 3.82 2.24 -9.35
CA LEU A 86 4.27 3.57 -9.76
C LEU A 86 5.01 3.56 -11.09
N PHE A 87 6.01 2.67 -11.25
CA PHE A 87 6.86 2.67 -12.44
C PHE A 87 6.20 2.00 -13.65
N GLY A 88 5.39 0.96 -13.43
CA GLY A 88 4.73 0.26 -14.52
C GLY A 88 3.57 1.02 -15.14
N GLY A 89 2.81 1.75 -14.32
CA GLY A 89 1.61 2.46 -14.78
C GLY A 89 1.78 3.96 -14.98
N TYR A 90 3.00 4.48 -14.85
CA TYR A 90 3.29 5.90 -14.82
C TYR A 90 2.67 6.71 -15.97
N GLU A 91 2.90 6.30 -17.22
CA GLU A 91 2.35 6.98 -18.39
C GLU A 91 0.82 6.99 -18.41
N HIS A 92 0.19 5.95 -17.87
CA HIS A 92 -1.26 5.83 -17.82
C HIS A 92 -1.90 6.70 -16.74
N TYR A 93 -1.20 6.90 -15.60
CA TYR A 93 -1.73 7.71 -14.50
C TYR A 93 -1.52 9.21 -14.71
N PHE A 94 -0.36 9.57 -15.28
CA PHE A 94 0.11 10.94 -15.34
C PHE A 94 0.19 11.49 -16.77
N HIS A 95 -0.38 10.81 -17.74
CA HIS A 95 -0.39 11.20 -19.16
C HIS A 95 -0.74 12.69 -19.36
N HIS A 96 -1.73 13.18 -18.63
CA HIS A 96 -2.19 14.55 -18.71
C HIS A 96 -1.14 15.58 -18.25
N TRP A 97 -0.32 15.22 -17.29
CA TRP A 97 0.74 16.10 -16.77
C TRP A 97 2.04 16.01 -17.57
N LEU A 98 2.27 14.86 -18.19
CA LEU A 98 3.46 14.63 -19.01
C LEU A 98 3.41 15.37 -20.35
N HIS A 99 2.19 15.56 -20.87
CA HIS A 99 1.95 16.16 -22.20
C HIS A 99 1.24 17.51 -22.13
N ALA A 100 1.21 18.15 -20.96
CA ALA A 100 0.58 19.47 -20.79
C ALA A 100 1.53 20.61 -21.23
N GLU A 101 1.83 20.64 -22.54
CA GLU A 101 2.62 21.72 -23.12
C GLU A 101 1.80 23.02 -23.10
N GLY A 102 2.35 24.08 -22.48
CA GLY A 102 1.76 25.43 -22.46
C GLY A 102 0.78 25.70 -21.31
N ASP A 103 0.62 24.83 -20.33
CA ASP A 103 -0.11 25.15 -19.10
C ASP A 103 0.83 25.80 -18.07
N PRO A 104 0.68 27.12 -17.81
CA PRO A 104 1.57 27.85 -16.91
C PRO A 104 1.53 27.33 -15.46
N VAL A 105 0.44 26.66 -15.06
CA VAL A 105 0.32 26.09 -13.71
C VAL A 105 1.18 24.80 -13.58
N ILE A 106 1.20 24.00 -14.61
CA ILE A 106 1.99 22.76 -14.65
C ILE A 106 3.48 23.10 -14.82
N GLU A 107 3.81 24.08 -15.67
CA GLU A 107 5.19 24.57 -15.83
C GLU A 107 5.75 25.11 -14.52
N ALA A 108 4.99 25.90 -13.77
CA ALA A 108 5.40 26.43 -12.47
C ALA A 108 5.64 25.35 -11.41
N LYS A 109 5.00 24.19 -11.57
CA LYS A 109 5.12 23.03 -10.67
C LYS A 109 5.99 21.91 -11.23
N SER A 110 6.64 22.11 -12.37
CA SER A 110 7.41 21.07 -13.07
C SER A 110 8.48 20.42 -12.20
N ALA A 111 9.19 21.19 -11.38
CA ALA A 111 10.17 20.67 -10.44
C ALA A 111 9.57 19.74 -9.39
N TRP A 112 8.32 19.98 -8.96
CA TRP A 112 7.61 19.18 -7.99
C TRP A 112 6.92 17.96 -8.60
N LEU A 113 6.41 18.11 -9.81
CA LEU A 113 5.72 17.08 -10.59
C LEU A 113 6.67 16.26 -11.46
N SER A 114 7.99 16.53 -11.41
CA SER A 114 8.97 15.73 -12.14
C SER A 114 8.87 14.26 -11.73
N TRP A 115 8.84 13.39 -12.71
CA TRP A 115 8.71 11.94 -12.49
C TRP A 115 9.67 11.37 -11.45
N PRO A 116 11.00 11.61 -11.54
CA PRO A 116 11.92 11.08 -10.54
C PRO A 116 11.63 11.64 -9.15
N GLY A 117 11.32 12.95 -9.06
CA GLY A 117 11.03 13.62 -7.80
C GLY A 117 9.77 13.10 -7.12
N LEU A 118 8.70 12.89 -7.88
CA LEU A 118 7.45 12.35 -7.38
C LEU A 118 7.63 10.90 -6.90
N GLY A 119 8.23 10.04 -7.73
CA GLY A 119 8.42 8.64 -7.38
C GLY A 119 9.30 8.44 -6.15
N ILE A 120 10.44 9.15 -6.06
CA ILE A 120 11.34 9.07 -4.90
C ILE A 120 10.64 9.56 -3.63
N ARG A 121 9.94 10.68 -3.72
CA ARG A 121 9.22 11.27 -2.58
C ARG A 121 8.14 10.31 -2.07
N ASP A 122 7.34 9.75 -2.95
CA ASP A 122 6.24 8.86 -2.57
C ASP A 122 6.77 7.57 -1.95
N ILE A 123 7.84 6.98 -2.51
CA ILE A 123 8.49 5.80 -1.92
C ILE A 123 9.05 6.13 -0.53
N LEU A 124 9.73 7.28 -0.36
CA LEU A 124 10.29 7.66 0.94
C LEU A 124 9.20 7.93 1.98
N LEU A 125 8.13 8.64 1.61
CA LEU A 125 7.03 8.94 2.54
C LEU A 125 6.29 7.66 2.96
N VAL A 126 6.01 6.75 2.01
CA VAL A 126 5.38 5.47 2.32
C VAL A 126 6.32 4.58 3.14
N ALA A 127 7.63 4.58 2.86
CA ALA A 127 8.62 3.85 3.67
C ALA A 127 8.63 4.32 5.14
N ILE A 128 8.62 5.62 5.35
CA ILE A 128 8.56 6.20 6.71
C ILE A 128 7.24 5.82 7.38
N LEU A 129 6.11 6.02 6.70
CA LEU A 129 4.79 5.75 7.24
C LEU A 129 4.60 4.29 7.61
N PHE A 130 4.92 3.38 6.69
CA PHE A 130 4.81 1.93 6.93
C PHE A 130 5.84 1.44 7.94
N GLY A 131 7.06 2.00 7.91
CA GLY A 131 8.09 1.71 8.90
C GLY A 131 7.64 2.04 10.32
N LEU A 132 7.08 3.22 10.53
CA LEU A 132 6.53 3.63 11.83
C LEU A 132 5.36 2.72 12.26
N ALA A 133 4.47 2.36 11.32
CA ALA A 133 3.36 1.44 11.59
C ALA A 133 3.86 0.05 12.02
N LEU A 134 4.88 -0.49 11.35
CA LEU A 134 5.48 -1.79 11.68
C LEU A 134 6.21 -1.74 13.03
N VAL A 135 6.94 -0.68 13.31
CA VAL A 135 7.60 -0.47 14.61
C VAL A 135 6.55 -0.42 15.72
N PHE A 136 5.46 0.33 15.55
CA PHE A 136 4.36 0.36 16.49
C PHE A 136 3.74 -1.03 16.69
N ALA A 137 3.45 -1.75 15.60
CA ALA A 137 2.89 -3.10 15.67
C ALA A 137 3.82 -4.06 16.42
N TYR A 138 5.11 -4.02 16.13
CA TYR A 138 6.12 -4.84 16.80
C TYR A 138 6.13 -4.61 18.31
N TYR A 139 6.25 -3.34 18.74
CA TYR A 139 6.28 -3.02 20.17
C TYR A 139 4.94 -3.26 20.88
N SER A 140 3.83 -3.20 20.16
CA SER A 140 2.51 -3.49 20.71
C SER A 140 2.27 -4.99 20.93
N VAL A 141 2.87 -5.86 20.11
CA VAL A 141 2.71 -7.32 20.20
C VAL A 141 3.80 -7.96 21.07
N ARG A 142 4.98 -7.35 21.15
CA ARG A 142 6.13 -7.90 21.86
C ARG A 142 5.85 -8.33 23.31
N PRO A 143 5.16 -7.53 24.17
CA PRO A 143 4.85 -7.94 25.54
C PRO A 143 3.98 -9.19 25.62
N ASP A 144 3.13 -9.41 24.62
CA ASP A 144 2.20 -10.54 24.58
C ASP A 144 2.89 -11.86 24.18
N VAL A 145 4.06 -11.77 23.54
CA VAL A 145 4.84 -12.92 23.07
C VAL A 145 5.97 -13.31 24.00
N TYR A 146 6.60 -12.31 24.64
CA TYR A 146 7.81 -12.48 25.43
C TYR A 146 7.62 -12.11 26.92
N GLY A 147 6.46 -11.59 27.32
CA GLY A 147 6.09 -11.31 28.72
C GLY A 147 5.54 -12.51 29.40
#